data_a322d122a1caaf9456dd60ae3062bab5
#
_entry.id   a322d122a1caaf9456dd60ae3062bab5
#
_cell.length_a   1.000
_cell.length_b   1.000
_cell.length_c   1.000
_cell.angle_alpha   90.00
_cell.angle_beta   90.00
_cell.angle_gamma   90.00
#
_symmetry.space_group_name_H-M   'P 1'
#
loop_
_entity.id
_entity.type
_entity.pdbx_description
1 polymer ?
#
loop_
_entity_poly.entity_id
_entity_poly.type
_entity_poly.pdbx_seq_one_letter_code
_entity_poly.pdbx_strand_id
1 'polypeptide(L)'
;AVMQVTGQPKTSSEFIQATSRVGRGKNKGLVMVNYIATNPRDRSHYEQFKGYISALNRFVEPTSVTPAAEPALKRTLPTCLVMLAKQVLDLGQGSEAGQFNYSSNNLAKELFDKFEERLIKADPSEKANIKKYIHDHLQAWENLIARENRVHYHAKHKAPKDVKFLTKDFGDAKNEALWQILNSMRHVDTEVGITIE
;
A
#
# COMPACT_ATOMS: atom_id res chain seq x y z
N ALA A 1 -11.76 -3.83 31.66
CA ALA A 1 -11.66 -4.44 30.33
C ALA A 1 -10.35 -5.21 30.20
N VAL A 2 -10.36 -6.32 29.47
CA VAL A 2 -9.17 -7.16 29.25
C VAL A 2 -8.94 -7.30 27.76
N MET A 3 -7.68 -7.24 27.34
CA MET A 3 -7.24 -7.52 25.97
C MET A 3 -6.12 -8.55 26.00
N GLN A 4 -6.16 -9.49 25.10
CA GLN A 4 -5.08 -10.43 24.85
C GLN A 4 -4.42 -10.10 23.51
N VAL A 5 -3.09 -10.02 23.51
CA VAL A 5 -2.26 -9.84 22.33
C VAL A 5 -1.41 -11.09 22.17
N THR A 6 -1.44 -11.73 21.01
CA THR A 6 -0.64 -12.91 20.72
C THR A 6 0.50 -12.55 19.79
N GLY A 7 1.72 -12.75 20.24
CA GLY A 7 2.95 -12.32 19.60
C GLY A 7 3.23 -10.81 19.76
N GLN A 8 4.47 -10.42 19.58
CA GLN A 8 4.87 -9.01 19.56
C GLN A 8 4.54 -8.41 18.20
N PRO A 9 3.75 -7.32 18.13
CA PRO A 9 3.54 -6.55 16.90
C PRO A 9 4.85 -6.11 16.26
N LYS A 10 4.86 -5.92 14.95
CA LYS A 10 6.10 -5.62 14.20
C LYS A 10 6.75 -4.31 14.61
N THR A 11 5.93 -3.32 14.96
CA THR A 11 6.40 -2.01 15.39
C THR A 11 5.89 -1.65 16.77
N SER A 12 6.61 -0.81 17.50
CA SER A 12 6.19 -0.29 18.79
C SER A 12 4.96 0.60 18.65
N SER A 13 4.84 1.33 17.56
CA SER A 13 3.65 2.12 17.23
C SER A 13 2.40 1.25 17.09
N GLU A 14 2.50 0.09 16.43
CA GLU A 14 1.40 -0.86 16.29
C GLU A 14 0.99 -1.45 17.65
N PHE A 15 1.96 -1.80 18.50
CA PHE A 15 1.71 -2.26 19.87
C PHE A 15 0.94 -1.21 20.67
N ILE A 16 1.37 0.06 20.63
CA ILE A 16 0.68 1.18 21.30
C ILE A 16 -0.74 1.35 20.75
N GLN A 17 -0.91 1.36 19.43
CA GLN A 17 -2.23 1.53 18.81
C GLN A 17 -3.20 0.40 19.16
N ALA A 18 -2.72 -0.83 19.23
CA ALA A 18 -3.55 -1.97 19.62
C ALA A 18 -3.95 -1.87 21.10
N THR A 19 -2.97 -1.71 21.98
CA THR A 19 -3.17 -1.76 23.44
C THR A 19 -3.90 -0.54 24.00
N SER A 20 -3.77 0.64 23.36
CA SER A 20 -4.49 1.86 23.75
C SER A 20 -6.01 1.79 23.57
N ARG A 21 -6.53 0.73 22.98
CA ARG A 21 -7.99 0.52 22.83
C ARG A 21 -8.65 0.00 24.09
N VAL A 22 -7.88 -0.43 25.09
CA VAL A 22 -8.37 -0.98 26.35
C VAL A 22 -8.14 0.01 27.48
N GLY A 23 -9.09 0.10 28.40
CA GLY A 23 -8.99 0.98 29.55
C GLY A 23 -9.22 2.46 29.25
N ARG A 24 -10.06 2.76 28.27
CA ARG A 24 -10.39 4.16 27.92
C ARG A 24 -11.24 4.84 29.01
N GLY A 25 -10.95 6.10 29.26
CA GLY A 25 -11.66 6.93 30.24
C GLY A 25 -11.33 6.51 31.66
N LYS A 26 -12.36 6.35 32.50
CA LYS A 26 -12.21 6.00 33.95
C LYS A 26 -12.03 4.50 34.19
N ASN A 27 -12.16 3.65 33.18
CA ASN A 27 -12.10 2.20 33.32
C ASN A 27 -10.65 1.71 33.25
N LYS A 28 -10.25 0.91 34.23
CA LYS A 28 -8.94 0.23 34.19
C LYS A 28 -8.95 -0.87 33.11
N GLY A 29 -7.88 -0.98 32.35
CA GLY A 29 -7.65 -2.03 31.37
C GLY A 29 -6.47 -2.91 31.74
N LEU A 30 -6.58 -4.18 31.42
CA LEU A 30 -5.50 -5.16 31.52
C LEU A 30 -5.14 -5.63 30.11
N VAL A 31 -3.86 -5.56 29.76
CA VAL A 31 -3.33 -6.12 28.53
C VAL A 31 -2.46 -7.31 28.89
N MET A 32 -2.80 -8.47 28.37
CA MET A 32 -2.01 -9.71 28.48
C MET A 32 -1.32 -9.96 27.14
N VAL A 33 0.02 -10.05 27.16
CA VAL A 33 0.80 -10.35 25.97
C VAL A 33 1.31 -11.78 26.05
N ASN A 34 0.90 -12.62 25.11
CA ASN A 34 1.35 -14.00 24.98
C ASN A 34 2.45 -14.06 23.93
N TYR A 35 3.69 -14.20 24.37
CA TYR A 35 4.83 -14.33 23.48
C TYR A 35 4.98 -15.78 22.97
N ILE A 36 5.36 -15.91 21.71
CA ILE A 36 5.58 -17.20 21.06
C ILE A 36 7.03 -17.64 21.31
N ALA A 37 7.22 -18.70 22.09
CA ALA A 37 8.56 -19.14 22.53
C ALA A 37 9.51 -19.50 21.37
N THR A 38 8.97 -19.97 20.25
CA THR A 38 9.76 -20.33 19.06
C THR A 38 10.13 -19.15 18.18
N ASN A 39 9.55 -17.95 18.43
CA ASN A 39 9.86 -16.75 17.70
C ASN A 39 10.98 -15.97 18.41
N PRO A 40 12.17 -15.80 17.82
CA PRO A 40 13.30 -15.12 18.44
C PRO A 40 12.98 -13.68 18.88
N ARG A 41 12.15 -12.98 18.12
CA ARG A 41 11.72 -11.63 18.44
C ARG A 41 10.85 -11.58 19.69
N ASP A 42 9.86 -12.46 19.76
CA ASP A 42 8.97 -12.57 20.91
C ASP A 42 9.75 -12.91 22.19
N ARG A 43 10.71 -13.82 22.06
CA ARG A 43 11.59 -14.19 23.15
C ARG A 43 12.41 -13.01 23.66
N SER A 44 13.01 -12.24 22.76
CA SER A 44 13.78 -11.03 23.13
C SER A 44 12.89 -10.00 23.86
N HIS A 45 11.67 -9.77 23.38
CA HIS A 45 10.73 -8.87 24.04
C HIS A 45 10.26 -9.39 25.39
N TYR A 46 10.11 -10.70 25.56
CA TYR A 46 9.78 -11.32 26.83
C TYR A 46 10.91 -11.11 27.85
N GLU A 47 12.15 -11.41 27.47
CA GLU A 47 13.33 -11.26 28.33
C GLU A 47 13.56 -9.81 28.77
N GLN A 48 13.26 -8.84 27.89
CA GLN A 48 13.45 -7.41 28.15
C GLN A 48 12.13 -6.68 28.49
N PHE A 49 11.07 -7.38 28.81
CA PHE A 49 9.72 -6.83 28.93
C PHE A 49 9.62 -5.59 29.82
N LYS A 50 10.19 -5.65 31.03
CA LYS A 50 10.13 -4.52 31.97
C LYS A 50 10.82 -3.26 31.42
N GLY A 51 12.00 -3.42 30.82
CA GLY A 51 12.73 -2.33 30.20
C GLY A 51 12.00 -1.74 29.00
N TYR A 52 11.46 -2.60 28.14
CA TYR A 52 10.71 -2.20 26.97
C TYR A 52 9.44 -1.42 27.34
N ILE A 53 8.62 -1.93 28.27
CA ILE A 53 7.36 -1.27 28.65
C ILE A 53 7.62 0.03 29.41
N SER A 54 8.64 0.09 30.27
CA SER A 54 8.96 1.32 31.01
C SER A 54 9.43 2.47 30.12
N ALA A 55 9.98 2.16 28.97
CA ALA A 55 10.50 3.12 28.00
C ALA A 55 9.80 3.03 26.62
N LEU A 56 8.56 2.52 26.59
CA LEU A 56 7.83 2.18 25.37
C LEU A 56 7.83 3.31 24.31
N ASN A 57 7.59 4.55 24.75
CA ASN A 57 7.56 5.71 23.86
C ASN A 57 8.94 6.06 23.25
N ARG A 58 10.04 5.59 23.83
CA ARG A 58 11.40 5.79 23.30
C ARG A 58 11.72 4.84 22.16
N PHE A 59 10.98 3.73 22.06
CA PHE A 59 11.15 2.70 21.04
C PHE A 59 10.18 2.86 19.86
N VAL A 60 9.41 3.96 19.84
CA VAL A 60 8.53 4.25 18.68
C VAL A 60 9.40 4.61 17.49
N GLU A 61 9.26 3.82 16.44
CA GLU A 61 9.99 4.00 15.21
C GLU A 61 9.51 5.29 14.51
N PRO A 62 10.44 6.13 14.03
CA PRO A 62 10.06 7.28 13.23
C PRO A 62 9.43 6.80 11.92
N THR A 63 8.26 7.32 11.59
CA THR A 63 7.65 7.11 10.28
C THR A 63 8.16 8.15 9.31
N SER A 64 8.58 7.69 8.12
CA SER A 64 8.90 8.61 7.03
C SER A 64 7.64 9.36 6.60
N VAL A 65 7.74 10.67 6.47
CA VAL A 65 6.68 11.55 5.97
C VAL A 65 6.97 12.04 4.55
N THR A 66 7.75 11.28 3.78
CA THR A 66 8.03 11.54 2.37
C THR A 66 7.01 10.83 1.48
N PRO A 67 5.88 11.50 1.16
CA PRO A 67 4.75 10.86 0.47
C PRO A 67 5.10 10.47 -0.98
N ALA A 68 6.06 11.16 -1.57
CA ALA A 68 6.48 10.95 -2.95
C ALA A 68 7.84 10.22 -3.08
N ALA A 69 8.33 9.60 -2.00
CA ALA A 69 9.49 8.72 -2.11
C ALA A 69 9.21 7.56 -3.08
N GLU A 70 10.22 7.13 -3.81
CA GLU A 70 10.10 6.09 -4.85
C GLU A 70 9.33 4.83 -4.40
N PRO A 71 9.59 4.23 -3.22
CA PRO A 71 8.82 3.07 -2.77
C PRO A 71 7.34 3.38 -2.51
N ALA A 72 7.03 4.60 -2.05
CA ALA A 72 5.67 5.04 -1.83
C ALA A 72 4.93 5.23 -3.17
N LEU A 73 5.56 5.91 -4.14
CA LEU A 73 5.00 6.09 -5.48
C LEU A 73 4.71 4.74 -6.16
N LYS A 74 5.67 3.82 -6.15
CA LYS A 74 5.50 2.48 -6.75
C LYS A 74 4.29 1.72 -6.20
N ARG A 75 3.96 1.89 -4.92
CA ARG A 75 2.89 1.16 -4.25
C ARG A 75 1.53 1.84 -4.34
N THR A 76 1.49 3.16 -4.31
CA THR A 76 0.23 3.91 -4.19
C THR A 76 -0.24 4.51 -5.51
N LEU A 77 0.69 4.91 -6.39
CA LEU A 77 0.38 5.61 -7.63
C LEU A 77 -0.58 4.82 -8.53
N PRO A 78 -0.40 3.50 -8.79
CA PRO A 78 -1.33 2.75 -9.61
C PRO A 78 -2.78 2.83 -9.13
N THR A 79 -2.98 2.72 -7.81
CA THR A 79 -4.32 2.84 -7.21
C THR A 79 -4.91 4.23 -7.42
N CYS A 80 -4.11 5.29 -7.22
CA CYS A 80 -4.55 6.67 -7.42
C CYS A 80 -4.95 6.94 -8.87
N LEU A 81 -4.15 6.49 -9.84
CA LEU A 81 -4.44 6.66 -11.26
C LEU A 81 -5.74 5.95 -11.68
N VAL A 82 -5.92 4.71 -11.23
CA VAL A 82 -7.16 3.95 -11.49
C VAL A 82 -8.36 4.63 -10.83
N MET A 83 -8.24 5.10 -9.60
CA MET A 83 -9.33 5.83 -8.91
C MET A 83 -9.73 7.10 -9.67
N LEU A 84 -8.76 7.90 -10.10
CA LEU A 84 -9.02 9.12 -10.85
C LEU A 84 -9.70 8.83 -12.19
N ALA A 85 -9.23 7.83 -12.93
CA ALA A 85 -9.86 7.43 -14.18
C ALA A 85 -11.31 6.98 -13.98
N LYS A 86 -11.57 6.17 -12.94
CA LYS A 86 -12.92 5.68 -12.65
C LYS A 86 -13.89 6.78 -12.22
N GLN A 87 -13.42 7.73 -11.43
CA GLN A 87 -14.31 8.73 -10.81
C GLN A 87 -14.48 10.00 -11.63
N VAL A 88 -13.45 10.38 -12.42
CA VAL A 88 -13.44 11.66 -13.14
C VAL A 88 -13.64 11.47 -14.63
N LEU A 89 -13.12 10.38 -15.20
CA LEU A 89 -13.28 10.08 -16.64
C LEU A 89 -14.49 9.17 -16.92
N ASP A 90 -15.27 8.86 -15.89
CA ASP A 90 -16.48 7.99 -15.96
C ASP A 90 -16.18 6.57 -16.50
N LEU A 91 -14.97 6.07 -16.24
CA LEU A 91 -14.55 4.73 -16.60
C LEU A 91 -14.74 3.75 -15.42
N GLY A 92 -15.99 3.67 -14.90
CA GLY A 92 -16.31 2.98 -13.64
C GLY A 92 -16.34 1.46 -13.71
N GLN A 93 -16.70 0.89 -14.87
CA GLN A 93 -16.88 -0.55 -15.04
C GLN A 93 -15.54 -1.28 -15.16
N GLY A 94 -15.53 -2.57 -14.79
CA GLY A 94 -14.30 -3.36 -14.80
C GLY A 94 -13.61 -3.45 -16.15
N SER A 95 -14.39 -3.57 -17.23
CA SER A 95 -13.92 -3.68 -18.62
C SER A 95 -13.55 -2.35 -19.27
N GLU A 96 -13.96 -1.22 -18.69
CA GLU A 96 -13.69 0.12 -19.25
C GLU A 96 -12.23 0.56 -19.07
N ALA A 97 -11.44 -0.21 -18.35
CA ALA A 97 -9.99 -0.01 -18.30
C ALA A 97 -9.34 0.01 -19.71
N GLY A 98 -9.93 -0.73 -20.67
CA GLY A 98 -9.50 -0.73 -22.08
C GLY A 98 -9.90 0.50 -22.87
N GLN A 99 -10.76 1.37 -22.34
CA GLN A 99 -11.20 2.61 -23.01
C GLN A 99 -10.36 3.82 -22.59
N PHE A 100 -9.41 3.63 -21.68
CA PHE A 100 -8.54 4.70 -21.22
C PHE A 100 -7.67 5.22 -22.36
N ASN A 101 -7.61 6.53 -22.49
CA ASN A 101 -6.81 7.20 -23.51
C ASN A 101 -6.30 8.53 -22.94
N TYR A 102 -5.03 8.55 -22.55
CA TYR A 102 -4.38 9.75 -22.05
C TYR A 102 -3.90 10.64 -23.22
N SER A 103 -3.34 10.02 -24.26
CA SER A 103 -2.64 10.73 -25.34
C SER A 103 -3.54 11.63 -26.19
N SER A 104 -4.82 11.29 -26.37
CA SER A 104 -5.76 12.05 -27.18
C SER A 104 -6.96 12.63 -26.41
N ASN A 105 -7.12 12.31 -25.12
CA ASN A 105 -8.19 12.85 -24.28
C ASN A 105 -7.71 14.06 -23.48
N ASN A 106 -8.22 15.25 -23.83
CA ASN A 106 -7.84 16.50 -23.16
C ASN A 106 -8.26 16.53 -21.68
N LEU A 107 -9.41 15.94 -21.33
CA LEU A 107 -9.87 15.84 -19.94
C LEU A 107 -8.93 14.96 -19.11
N ALA A 108 -8.46 13.85 -19.69
CA ALA A 108 -7.49 12.98 -19.04
C ALA A 108 -6.15 13.70 -18.82
N LYS A 109 -5.65 14.44 -19.80
CA LYS A 109 -4.43 15.24 -19.66
C LYS A 109 -4.56 16.23 -18.53
N GLU A 110 -5.62 17.06 -18.56
CA GLU A 110 -5.85 18.07 -17.53
C GLU A 110 -5.96 17.46 -16.12
N LEU A 111 -6.63 16.31 -16.01
CA LEU A 111 -6.78 15.59 -14.75
C LEU A 111 -5.42 15.16 -14.17
N PHE A 112 -4.61 14.49 -14.98
CA PHE A 112 -3.33 13.96 -14.50
C PHE A 112 -2.26 15.04 -14.34
N ASP A 113 -2.29 16.11 -15.12
CA ASP A 113 -1.45 17.28 -14.92
C ASP A 113 -1.76 17.95 -13.56
N LYS A 114 -3.03 18.15 -13.22
CA LYS A 114 -3.44 18.67 -11.92
C LYS A 114 -3.05 17.73 -10.78
N PHE A 115 -3.12 16.43 -10.98
CA PHE A 115 -2.69 15.44 -10.00
C PHE A 115 -1.17 15.51 -9.78
N GLU A 116 -0.39 15.60 -10.85
CA GLU A 116 1.05 15.78 -10.82
C GLU A 116 1.44 17.05 -10.04
N GLU A 117 0.81 18.18 -10.37
CA GLU A 117 1.05 19.47 -9.69
C GLU A 117 0.79 19.38 -8.18
N ARG A 118 -0.28 18.68 -7.78
CA ARG A 118 -0.61 18.46 -6.36
C ARG A 118 0.44 17.65 -5.64
N LEU A 119 0.95 16.58 -6.25
CA LEU A 119 2.02 15.78 -5.67
C LEU A 119 3.32 16.58 -5.56
N ILE A 120 3.69 17.34 -6.59
CA ILE A 120 4.88 18.20 -6.58
C ILE A 120 4.75 19.27 -5.50
N LYS A 121 3.56 19.82 -5.28
CA LYS A 121 3.33 20.79 -4.21
C LYS A 121 3.47 20.17 -2.82
N ALA A 122 3.09 18.92 -2.67
CA ALA A 122 3.22 18.19 -1.41
C ALA A 122 4.67 17.79 -1.10
N ASP A 123 5.44 17.44 -2.13
CA ASP A 123 6.85 17.05 -2.00
C ASP A 123 7.67 17.62 -3.18
N PRO A 124 8.10 18.89 -3.10
CA PRO A 124 8.86 19.52 -4.18
C PRO A 124 10.23 18.89 -4.43
N SER A 125 10.82 18.22 -3.43
CA SER A 125 12.12 17.57 -3.54
C SER A 125 12.10 16.39 -4.50
N GLU A 126 10.97 15.71 -4.60
CA GLU A 126 10.76 14.52 -5.44
C GLU A 126 10.16 14.82 -6.82
N LYS A 127 10.15 16.08 -7.24
CA LYS A 127 9.53 16.54 -8.51
C LYS A 127 9.91 15.68 -9.72
N ALA A 128 11.19 15.36 -9.87
CA ALA A 128 11.66 14.57 -11.02
C ALA A 128 11.11 13.13 -11.00
N ASN A 129 11.11 12.52 -9.84
CA ASN A 129 10.56 11.17 -9.65
C ASN A 129 9.04 11.15 -9.86
N ILE A 130 8.31 12.12 -9.31
CA ILE A 130 6.86 12.25 -9.48
C ILE A 130 6.50 12.28 -10.97
N LYS A 131 7.12 13.17 -11.73
CA LYS A 131 6.88 13.31 -13.17
C LYS A 131 7.16 12.01 -13.92
N LYS A 132 8.33 11.43 -13.68
CA LYS A 132 8.74 10.18 -14.30
C LYS A 132 7.73 9.07 -14.02
N TYR A 133 7.41 8.83 -12.74
CA TYR A 133 6.54 7.71 -12.38
C TYR A 133 5.11 7.86 -12.90
N ILE A 134 4.54 9.08 -12.88
CA ILE A 134 3.20 9.31 -13.45
C ILE A 134 3.22 9.02 -14.95
N HIS A 135 4.16 9.61 -15.67
CA HIS A 135 4.29 9.41 -17.13
C HIS A 135 4.49 7.94 -17.50
N ASP A 136 5.42 7.26 -16.84
CA ASP A 136 5.73 5.85 -17.06
C ASP A 136 4.49 4.94 -16.84
N HIS A 137 3.71 5.23 -15.81
CA HIS A 137 2.50 4.46 -15.53
C HIS A 137 1.38 4.72 -16.54
N LEU A 138 1.13 5.97 -16.91
CA LEU A 138 0.13 6.30 -17.92
C LEU A 138 0.49 5.68 -19.27
N GLN A 139 1.74 5.77 -19.67
CA GLN A 139 2.23 5.16 -20.90
C GLN A 139 2.19 3.64 -20.87
N ALA A 140 2.53 3.02 -19.75
CA ALA A 140 2.42 1.57 -19.59
C ALA A 140 0.97 1.09 -19.73
N TRP A 141 0.00 1.87 -19.23
CA TRP A 141 -1.42 1.56 -19.37
C TRP A 141 -1.85 1.64 -20.85
N GLU A 142 -1.54 2.72 -21.57
CA GLU A 142 -1.85 2.84 -23.00
C GLU A 142 -1.17 1.75 -23.85
N ASN A 143 0.08 1.41 -23.53
CA ASN A 143 0.80 0.32 -24.19
C ASN A 143 0.14 -1.04 -23.97
N LEU A 144 -0.41 -1.29 -22.78
CA LEU A 144 -1.17 -2.51 -22.50
C LEU A 144 -2.44 -2.57 -23.37
N ILE A 145 -3.19 -1.47 -23.46
CA ILE A 145 -4.39 -1.37 -24.27
C ILE A 145 -4.07 -1.58 -25.77
N ALA A 146 -2.97 -1.03 -26.24
CA ALA A 146 -2.57 -1.17 -27.65
C ALA A 146 -2.19 -2.61 -28.03
N ARG A 147 -1.78 -3.44 -27.06
CA ARG A 147 -1.34 -4.83 -27.28
C ARG A 147 -2.44 -5.85 -27.08
N GLU A 148 -3.42 -5.53 -26.23
CA GLU A 148 -4.39 -6.50 -25.72
C GLU A 148 -5.81 -6.07 -26.06
N ASN A 149 -6.60 -7.01 -26.55
CA ASN A 149 -7.98 -6.72 -26.97
C ASN A 149 -8.94 -6.47 -25.79
N ARG A 150 -8.63 -7.00 -24.61
CA ARG A 150 -9.48 -6.92 -23.42
C ARG A 150 -8.66 -6.62 -22.19
N VAL A 151 -8.80 -5.40 -21.67
CA VAL A 151 -8.11 -4.94 -20.45
C VAL A 151 -9.15 -4.63 -19.38
N HIS A 152 -8.97 -5.20 -18.20
CA HIS A 152 -9.80 -4.97 -17.02
C HIS A 152 -8.97 -4.36 -15.90
N TYR A 153 -9.65 -3.70 -14.94
CA TYR A 153 -8.95 -3.03 -13.84
C TYR A 153 -8.25 -3.98 -12.89
N HIS A 154 -8.94 -5.02 -12.43
CA HIS A 154 -8.41 -5.85 -11.35
C HIS A 154 -8.60 -7.33 -11.58
N ALA A 155 -7.56 -8.12 -11.30
CA ALA A 155 -7.59 -9.57 -11.38
C ALA A 155 -8.41 -10.16 -10.23
N LYS A 156 -9.39 -11.01 -10.56
CA LYS A 156 -10.18 -11.79 -9.60
C LYS A 156 -9.83 -13.27 -9.71
N HIS A 157 -10.13 -14.05 -8.68
CA HIS A 157 -9.72 -15.45 -8.51
C HIS A 157 -10.01 -16.41 -9.68
N LYS A 158 -10.86 -16.06 -10.63
CA LYS A 158 -11.18 -16.87 -11.82
C LYS A 158 -11.32 -15.96 -13.04
N ALA A 159 -10.24 -15.31 -13.37
CA ALA A 159 -10.21 -14.45 -14.54
C ALA A 159 -10.20 -15.28 -15.84
N PRO A 160 -10.92 -14.86 -16.89
CA PRO A 160 -10.79 -15.44 -18.22
C PRO A 160 -9.36 -15.30 -18.73
N LYS A 161 -8.87 -16.32 -19.45
CA LYS A 161 -7.48 -16.34 -19.97
C LYS A 161 -7.20 -15.28 -21.05
N ASP A 162 -8.24 -14.78 -21.69
CA ASP A 162 -8.19 -13.78 -22.77
C ASP A 162 -8.28 -12.33 -22.27
N VAL A 163 -8.27 -12.12 -20.95
CA VAL A 163 -8.34 -10.80 -20.33
C VAL A 163 -7.03 -10.49 -19.63
N LYS A 164 -6.48 -9.32 -19.89
CA LYS A 164 -5.33 -8.78 -19.14
C LYS A 164 -5.80 -7.78 -18.09
N PHE A 165 -5.03 -7.65 -17.02
CA PHE A 165 -5.40 -6.84 -15.87
C PHE A 165 -4.40 -5.72 -15.64
N LEU A 166 -4.91 -4.56 -15.24
CA LEU A 166 -4.06 -3.47 -14.80
C LEU A 166 -3.48 -3.75 -13.41
N THR A 167 -4.32 -4.25 -12.51
CA THR A 167 -3.93 -4.41 -11.10
C THR A 167 -4.21 -5.81 -10.60
N LYS A 168 -3.40 -6.25 -9.66
CA LYS A 168 -3.60 -7.44 -8.83
C LYS A 168 -3.23 -7.14 -7.39
N ASP A 169 -3.69 -7.98 -6.48
CA ASP A 169 -3.33 -7.89 -5.08
C ASP A 169 -1.83 -8.11 -4.86
N PHE A 170 -1.27 -7.38 -3.92
CA PHE A 170 0.12 -7.58 -3.52
C PHE A 170 0.32 -9.00 -2.98
N GLY A 171 1.35 -9.69 -3.52
CA GLY A 171 1.61 -11.10 -3.17
C GLY A 171 0.77 -12.12 -3.95
N ASP A 172 -0.12 -11.71 -4.86
CA ASP A 172 -0.82 -12.65 -5.75
C ASP A 172 0.14 -13.19 -6.84
N ALA A 173 0.60 -14.42 -6.64
CA ALA A 173 1.46 -15.12 -7.59
C ALA A 173 0.67 -15.80 -8.74
N LYS A 174 -0.67 -15.89 -8.65
CA LYS A 174 -1.50 -16.67 -9.59
C LYS A 174 -1.95 -15.85 -10.80
N ASN A 175 -2.09 -14.55 -10.64
CA ASN A 175 -2.56 -13.68 -11.69
C ASN A 175 -1.44 -12.81 -12.25
N GLU A 176 -1.48 -12.55 -13.55
CA GLU A 176 -0.63 -11.57 -14.21
C GLU A 176 -1.37 -10.22 -14.27
N ALA A 177 -0.70 -9.15 -13.91
CA ALA A 177 -1.20 -7.80 -14.05
C ALA A 177 -0.04 -6.82 -14.21
N LEU A 178 -0.35 -5.64 -14.77
CA LEU A 178 0.65 -4.60 -14.98
C LEU A 178 1.23 -4.09 -13.66
N TRP A 179 0.38 -3.96 -12.63
CA TRP A 179 0.76 -3.43 -11.32
C TRP A 179 0.25 -4.29 -10.17
N GLN A 180 0.98 -4.23 -9.07
CA GLN A 180 0.53 -4.76 -7.79
C GLN A 180 0.01 -3.60 -6.92
N ILE A 181 -1.13 -3.80 -6.28
CA ILE A 181 -1.74 -2.81 -5.39
C ILE A 181 -1.86 -3.34 -3.97
N LEU A 182 -1.85 -2.45 -3.01
CA LEU A 182 -2.05 -2.79 -1.60
C LEU A 182 -3.52 -3.08 -1.33
N ASN A 183 -3.81 -4.18 -0.66
CA ASN A 183 -5.17 -4.55 -0.22
C ASN A 183 -5.65 -3.68 0.94
N SER A 184 -4.73 -3.05 1.66
CA SER A 184 -5.00 -2.22 2.83
C SER A 184 -3.89 -1.21 3.02
N MET A 185 -4.24 -0.01 3.49
CA MET A 185 -3.26 1.01 3.90
C MET A 185 -2.38 0.55 5.06
N ARG A 186 -2.73 -0.54 5.72
CA ARG A 186 -1.94 -1.17 6.81
C ARG A 186 -1.10 -2.35 6.33
N HIS A 187 -1.11 -2.63 5.04
CA HIS A 187 -0.32 -3.72 4.50
C HIS A 187 1.16 -3.35 4.58
N VAL A 188 1.88 -4.03 5.45
CA VAL A 188 3.34 -3.95 5.57
C VAL A 188 3.89 -5.20 4.90
N ASP A 189 4.97 -5.08 4.13
CA ASP A 189 5.62 -6.23 3.52
C ASP A 189 5.92 -7.28 4.58
N THR A 190 5.33 -8.46 4.39
CA THR A 190 5.46 -9.56 5.35
C THR A 190 6.64 -10.46 5.06
N GLU A 191 7.21 -10.36 3.86
CA GLU A 191 8.29 -11.25 3.42
C GLU A 191 9.50 -10.43 2.98
N VAL A 192 10.59 -10.60 3.71
CA VAL A 192 11.94 -10.23 3.27
C VAL A 192 12.62 -11.52 2.89
N GLY A 193 12.76 -11.78 1.60
CA GLY A 193 13.58 -12.86 1.10
C GLY A 193 15.05 -12.50 1.24
N ILE A 194 15.81 -13.27 1.98
CA ILE A 194 17.28 -13.20 1.97
C ILE A 194 17.75 -14.24 0.97
N THR A 195 18.28 -13.81 -0.17
CA THR A 195 18.99 -14.68 -1.09
C THR A 195 20.47 -14.67 -0.68
N ILE A 196 20.98 -15.80 -0.25
CA ILE A 196 22.42 -15.99 -0.03
C ILE A 196 22.97 -16.52 -1.35
N GLU A 197 23.80 -15.73 -2.04
CA GLU A 197 24.60 -16.16 -3.18
C GLU A 197 25.83 -16.92 -2.72
#